data_9e3bbc6aa1414abbc904631eadfcd9e4
#
_entry.id   9e3bbc6aa1414abbc904631eadfcd9e4
#
_cell.length_a   1.000
_cell.length_b   1.000
_cell.length_c   1.000
_cell.angle_alpha   90.00
_cell.angle_beta   90.00
_cell.angle_gamma   90.00
#
_symmetry.space_group_name_H-M   'P 1'
#
loop_
_entity.id
_entity.type
_entity.pdbx_description
1 polymer ?
#
loop_
_entity_poly.entity_id
_entity_poly.type
_entity_poly.pdbx_seq_one_letter_code
_entity_poly.pdbx_strand_id
1 'polypeptide(L)'
;ANMSSHPYVTQQNTPLADDTTLMSTTDLQSYITHANDTFVQVSGYTLQELQGQPHNMVRHPDMPKAAFADMWFTLKKGEPWSGIVKNRRKNGDHYWVRANAVPMVREGKISGYMSIRTRATDEEIAAVEPLYKALNSGRTSKRIHKGLVVRKGWLGKLPSLPLRWRARGVMTLMFILLAALLW
;
A
#
# COMPACT_ATOMS: atom_id res chain seq x y z
N ALA A 1 -33.83 5.86 5.99
CA ALA A 1 -33.27 4.60 5.51
C ALA A 1 -31.82 4.86 5.08
N ASN A 2 -30.87 4.53 5.95
CA ASN A 2 -29.44 4.58 5.62
C ASN A 2 -29.14 3.41 4.70
N MET A 3 -29.14 3.64 3.40
CA MET A 3 -28.53 2.72 2.47
C MET A 3 -27.01 2.86 2.64
N SER A 4 -26.40 1.89 3.32
CA SER A 4 -24.95 1.72 3.32
C SER A 4 -24.54 1.47 1.87
N SER A 5 -24.02 2.50 1.21
CA SER A 5 -23.51 2.38 -0.14
C SER A 5 -22.20 1.59 -0.14
N HIS A 6 -22.30 0.27 -0.08
CA HIS A 6 -21.16 -0.55 -0.46
C HIS A 6 -20.89 -0.34 -1.95
N PRO A 7 -19.68 0.02 -2.35
CA PRO A 7 -19.38 0.20 -3.75
C PRO A 7 -19.65 -1.11 -4.51
N TYR A 8 -20.24 -1.01 -5.69
CA TYR A 8 -20.48 -2.17 -6.55
C TYR A 8 -19.16 -2.82 -6.96
N VAL A 9 -19.08 -4.14 -6.84
CA VAL A 9 -17.94 -4.95 -7.22
C VAL A 9 -18.39 -6.20 -7.99
N THR A 10 -17.62 -6.57 -9.02
CA THR A 10 -17.94 -7.73 -9.88
C THR A 10 -17.15 -8.98 -9.49
N GLN A 11 -16.10 -8.86 -8.69
CA GLN A 11 -15.10 -9.91 -8.41
C GLN A 11 -14.33 -10.39 -9.65
N GLN A 12 -14.36 -9.63 -10.74
CA GLN A 12 -13.59 -9.92 -11.94
C GLN A 12 -12.29 -9.13 -11.95
N ASN A 13 -11.18 -9.84 -12.21
CA ASN A 13 -9.86 -9.24 -12.33
C ASN A 13 -9.63 -8.69 -13.73
N THR A 14 -9.15 -7.47 -13.81
CA THR A 14 -8.63 -6.88 -15.04
C THR A 14 -7.12 -7.14 -15.09
N PRO A 15 -6.62 -7.95 -16.01
CA PRO A 15 -5.18 -8.18 -16.13
C PRO A 15 -4.47 -6.91 -16.60
N LEU A 16 -3.30 -6.66 -16.02
CA LEU A 16 -2.42 -5.55 -16.43
C LEU A 16 -1.23 -6.11 -17.20
N ALA A 17 -0.78 -5.39 -18.24
CA ALA A 17 0.45 -5.71 -18.93
C ALA A 17 1.67 -5.48 -18.03
N ASP A 18 2.77 -6.19 -18.25
CA ASP A 18 3.97 -6.12 -17.43
C ASP A 18 4.62 -4.73 -17.41
N ASP A 19 4.48 -3.97 -18.49
CA ASP A 19 5.00 -2.63 -18.67
C ASP A 19 4.02 -1.52 -18.23
N THR A 20 2.88 -1.88 -17.63
CA THR A 20 1.88 -0.94 -17.17
C THR A 20 2.42 -0.09 -16.02
N THR A 21 2.34 1.22 -16.19
CA THR A 21 2.67 2.21 -15.14
C THR A 21 1.53 3.19 -14.98
N LEU A 22 0.92 3.19 -13.80
CA LEU A 22 -0.15 4.11 -13.43
C LEU A 22 0.42 5.17 -12.50
N MET A 23 0.29 6.44 -12.86
CA MET A 23 0.78 7.56 -12.06
C MET A 23 -0.33 8.53 -11.74
N SER A 24 -0.39 8.97 -10.50
CA SER A 24 -1.26 10.05 -10.05
C SER A 24 -0.58 10.91 -8.99
N THR A 25 -1.02 12.14 -8.91
CA THR A 25 -0.66 13.07 -7.83
C THR A 25 -1.91 13.52 -7.10
N THR A 26 -1.76 13.87 -5.84
CA THR A 26 -2.81 14.42 -5.01
C THR A 26 -2.33 15.68 -4.29
N ASP A 27 -3.26 16.47 -3.79
CA ASP A 27 -2.99 17.51 -2.81
C ASP A 27 -2.79 16.91 -1.40
N LEU A 28 -2.64 17.76 -0.40
CA LEU A 28 -2.45 17.35 1.00
C LEU A 28 -3.68 16.63 1.58
N GLN A 29 -4.86 16.87 1.04
CA GLN A 29 -6.12 16.27 1.47
C GLN A 29 -6.47 15.00 0.68
N SER A 30 -5.55 14.52 -0.16
CA SER A 30 -5.74 13.30 -0.97
C SER A 30 -6.72 13.46 -2.13
N TYR A 31 -7.01 14.67 -2.57
CA TYR A 31 -7.75 14.91 -3.81
C TYR A 31 -6.82 14.80 -5.01
N ILE A 32 -7.26 14.10 -6.06
CA ILE A 32 -6.47 13.86 -7.26
C ILE A 32 -6.25 15.18 -8.00
N THR A 33 -5.00 15.52 -8.24
CA THR A 33 -4.61 16.71 -9.02
C THR A 33 -4.19 16.35 -10.44
N HIS A 34 -3.61 15.16 -10.64
CA HIS A 34 -3.20 14.66 -11.95
C HIS A 34 -3.26 13.15 -12.01
N ALA A 35 -3.48 12.60 -13.20
CA ALA A 35 -3.42 11.17 -13.51
C ALA A 35 -2.89 11.00 -14.95
N ASN A 36 -1.99 10.03 -15.17
CA ASN A 36 -1.53 9.75 -16.52
C ASN A 36 -2.59 8.97 -17.33
N ASP A 37 -2.43 8.91 -18.64
CA ASP A 37 -3.39 8.29 -19.55
C ASP A 37 -3.62 6.81 -19.23
N THR A 38 -2.57 6.09 -18.86
CA THR A 38 -2.66 4.68 -18.47
C THR A 38 -3.55 4.49 -17.24
N PHE A 39 -3.42 5.36 -16.24
CA PHE A 39 -4.27 5.32 -15.07
C PHE A 39 -5.74 5.64 -15.41
N VAL A 40 -5.98 6.63 -16.26
CA VAL A 40 -7.32 6.94 -16.77
C VAL A 40 -7.94 5.71 -17.44
N GLN A 41 -7.23 5.09 -18.38
CA GLN A 41 -7.71 3.91 -19.10
C GLN A 41 -7.99 2.72 -18.17
N VAL A 42 -7.06 2.39 -17.30
CA VAL A 42 -7.19 1.24 -16.39
C VAL A 42 -8.29 1.48 -15.36
N SER A 43 -8.45 2.70 -14.84
CA SER A 43 -9.50 3.01 -13.88
C SER A 43 -10.92 2.95 -14.46
N GLY A 44 -11.04 3.15 -15.77
CA GLY A 44 -12.34 3.26 -16.45
C GLY A 44 -13.04 4.59 -16.25
N TYR A 45 -12.43 5.54 -15.54
CA TYR A 45 -12.90 6.90 -15.37
C TYR A 45 -12.28 7.82 -16.42
N THR A 46 -12.95 8.92 -16.74
CA THR A 46 -12.32 10.02 -17.48
C THR A 46 -11.40 10.83 -16.58
N LEU A 47 -10.49 11.61 -17.17
CA LEU A 47 -9.64 12.53 -16.40
C LEU A 47 -10.48 13.54 -15.61
N GLN A 48 -11.55 14.07 -16.20
CA GLN A 48 -12.47 15.00 -15.53
C GLN A 48 -13.19 14.36 -14.34
N GLU A 49 -13.54 13.07 -14.44
CA GLU A 49 -14.15 12.34 -13.33
C GLU A 49 -13.18 12.08 -12.18
N LEU A 50 -11.87 12.00 -12.46
CA LEU A 50 -10.83 11.76 -11.46
C LEU A 50 -10.35 13.05 -10.79
N GLN A 51 -10.14 14.11 -11.54
CA GLN A 51 -9.59 15.38 -11.02
C GLN A 51 -10.49 15.99 -9.96
N GLY A 52 -9.90 16.40 -8.85
CA GLY A 52 -10.62 17.02 -7.75
C GLY A 52 -11.43 16.05 -6.89
N GLN A 53 -11.36 14.75 -7.17
CA GLN A 53 -12.04 13.72 -6.38
C GLN A 53 -11.09 13.06 -5.38
N PRO A 54 -11.60 12.57 -4.24
CA PRO A 54 -10.78 11.81 -3.30
C PRO A 54 -10.17 10.57 -3.97
N HIS A 55 -8.89 10.32 -3.73
CA HIS A 55 -8.19 9.18 -4.34
C HIS A 55 -8.78 7.82 -3.92
N ASN A 56 -9.50 7.77 -2.79
CA ASN A 56 -10.17 6.56 -2.31
C ASN A 56 -11.29 6.05 -3.26
N MET A 57 -11.68 6.83 -4.26
CA MET A 57 -12.68 6.38 -5.26
C MET A 57 -12.23 5.13 -6.03
N VAL A 58 -10.92 4.91 -6.18
CA VAL A 58 -10.36 3.71 -6.82
C VAL A 58 -10.00 2.60 -5.84
N ARG A 59 -10.27 2.79 -4.55
CA ARG A 59 -10.03 1.77 -3.54
C ARG A 59 -11.05 0.65 -3.65
N HIS A 60 -10.57 -0.60 -3.66
CA HIS A 60 -11.45 -1.75 -3.54
C HIS A 60 -11.88 -1.96 -2.08
N PRO A 61 -13.14 -2.32 -1.81
CA PRO A 61 -13.62 -2.52 -0.42
C PRO A 61 -12.96 -3.70 0.30
N ASP A 62 -12.34 -4.66 -0.42
CA ASP A 62 -11.59 -5.76 0.18
C ASP A 62 -10.25 -5.33 0.80
N MET A 63 -9.79 -4.10 0.51
CA MET A 63 -8.58 -3.58 1.15
C MET A 63 -8.82 -3.28 2.62
N PRO A 64 -7.94 -3.76 3.52
CA PRO A 64 -8.08 -3.45 4.93
C PRO A 64 -7.82 -1.96 5.20
N LYS A 65 -8.63 -1.36 6.06
CA LYS A 65 -8.44 0.04 6.49
C LYS A 65 -7.05 0.28 7.09
N ALA A 66 -6.48 -0.74 7.75
CA ALA A 66 -5.14 -0.69 8.32
C ALA A 66 -4.05 -0.41 7.28
N ALA A 67 -4.21 -0.87 6.03
CA ALA A 67 -3.24 -0.61 4.96
C ALA A 67 -3.13 0.88 4.65
N PHE A 68 -4.26 1.57 4.56
CA PHE A 68 -4.28 3.01 4.28
C PHE A 68 -3.93 3.86 5.49
N ALA A 69 -4.28 3.41 6.69
CA ALA A 69 -3.84 4.06 7.93
C ALA A 69 -2.30 4.04 8.03
N ASP A 70 -1.67 2.90 7.72
CA ASP A 70 -0.22 2.76 7.66
C ASP A 70 0.41 3.63 6.57
N MET A 71 -0.19 3.66 5.39
CA MET A 71 0.27 4.52 4.28
C MET A 71 0.30 5.99 4.69
N TRP A 72 -0.79 6.52 5.22
CA TRP A 72 -0.87 7.92 5.62
C TRP A 72 0.05 8.25 6.78
N PHE A 73 0.15 7.37 7.77
CA PHE A 73 1.10 7.52 8.87
C PHE A 73 2.54 7.64 8.38
N THR A 74 2.91 6.85 7.37
CA THR A 74 4.25 6.86 6.77
C THR A 74 4.48 8.12 5.94
N LEU A 75 3.55 8.45 5.05
CA LEU A 75 3.67 9.59 4.13
C LEU A 75 3.69 10.94 4.86
N LYS A 76 2.88 11.09 5.90
CA LYS A 76 2.84 12.33 6.70
C LYS A 76 4.13 12.58 7.46
N LYS A 77 4.94 11.57 7.69
CA LYS A 77 6.30 11.69 8.23
C LYS A 77 7.35 12.06 7.19
N GLY A 78 6.96 12.22 5.93
CA GLY A 78 7.88 12.48 4.84
C GLY A 78 8.58 11.23 4.31
N GLU A 79 8.11 10.04 4.64
CA GLU A 79 8.72 8.77 4.25
C GLU A 79 7.96 8.12 3.09
N PRO A 80 8.67 7.39 2.19
CA PRO A 80 8.03 6.62 1.13
C PRO A 80 7.30 5.40 1.71
N TRP A 81 6.20 5.03 1.05
CA TRP A 81 5.43 3.83 1.36
C TRP A 81 5.31 2.93 0.13
N SER A 82 5.43 1.63 0.31
CA SER A 82 5.22 0.63 -0.74
C SER A 82 4.33 -0.49 -0.21
N GLY A 83 3.43 -0.97 -1.07
CA GLY A 83 2.55 -2.08 -0.70
C GLY A 83 1.78 -2.63 -1.89
N ILE A 84 1.20 -3.80 -1.72
CA ILE A 84 0.32 -4.42 -2.72
C ILE A 84 -1.10 -3.96 -2.45
N VAL A 85 -1.75 -3.42 -3.48
CA VAL A 85 -3.04 -2.77 -3.37
C VAL A 85 -4.01 -3.35 -4.39
N LYS A 86 -5.21 -3.66 -3.93
CA LYS A 86 -6.35 -4.01 -4.79
C LYS A 86 -7.16 -2.74 -5.06
N ASN A 87 -7.27 -2.36 -6.32
CA ASN A 87 -8.04 -1.21 -6.77
C ASN A 87 -9.33 -1.65 -7.46
N ARG A 88 -10.31 -0.74 -7.52
CA ARG A 88 -11.60 -0.93 -8.18
C ARG A 88 -11.72 -0.01 -9.38
N ARG A 89 -12.14 -0.59 -10.52
CA ARG A 89 -12.51 0.16 -11.72
C ARG A 89 -13.93 0.75 -11.59
N LYS A 90 -14.26 1.71 -12.44
CA LYS A 90 -15.59 2.31 -12.50
C LYS A 90 -16.70 1.26 -12.67
N ASN A 91 -16.48 0.22 -13.47
CA ASN A 91 -17.44 -0.86 -13.69
C ASN A 91 -17.53 -1.89 -12.56
N GLY A 92 -16.71 -1.77 -11.52
CA GLY A 92 -16.66 -2.70 -10.38
C GLY A 92 -15.64 -3.81 -10.48
N ASP A 93 -14.97 -3.97 -11.62
CA ASP A 93 -13.84 -4.89 -11.75
C ASP A 93 -12.66 -4.42 -10.88
N HIS A 94 -11.72 -5.32 -10.61
CA HIS A 94 -10.54 -4.98 -9.83
C HIS A 94 -9.25 -5.24 -10.59
N TYR A 95 -8.19 -4.64 -10.12
CA TYR A 95 -6.83 -4.89 -10.55
C TYR A 95 -5.87 -4.74 -9.38
N TRP A 96 -4.79 -5.50 -9.43
CA TRP A 96 -3.79 -5.51 -8.37
C TRP A 96 -2.52 -4.80 -8.80
N VAL A 97 -2.02 -3.93 -7.96
CA VAL A 97 -0.81 -3.15 -8.21
C VAL A 97 0.16 -3.23 -7.06
N ARG A 98 1.44 -3.11 -7.38
CA ARG A 98 2.46 -2.67 -6.43
C ARG A 98 2.46 -1.16 -6.45
N ALA A 99 2.05 -0.55 -5.35
CA ALA A 99 1.99 0.89 -5.20
C ALA A 99 3.24 1.39 -4.49
N ASN A 100 3.83 2.45 -5.06
CA ASN A 100 4.91 3.21 -4.45
C ASN A 100 4.42 4.65 -4.32
N ALA A 101 4.26 5.11 -3.09
CA ALA A 101 3.79 6.45 -2.78
C ALA A 101 4.89 7.25 -2.08
N VAL A 102 5.03 8.51 -2.47
CA VAL A 102 6.01 9.43 -1.88
C VAL A 102 5.38 10.79 -1.62
N PRO A 103 5.78 11.50 -0.56
CA PRO A 103 5.42 12.91 -0.43
C PRO A 103 6.15 13.74 -1.48
N MET A 104 5.46 14.71 -2.06
CA MET A 104 6.06 15.74 -2.90
C MET A 104 6.45 16.91 -2.00
N VAL A 105 7.71 17.34 -2.08
CA VAL A 105 8.25 18.43 -1.27
C VAL A 105 8.52 19.64 -2.15
N ARG A 106 8.00 20.79 -1.73
CA ARG A 106 8.27 22.08 -2.35
C ARG A 106 8.67 23.06 -1.25
N GLU A 107 9.81 23.71 -1.43
CA GLU A 107 10.36 24.68 -0.46
C GLU A 107 10.45 24.11 0.97
N GLY A 108 10.91 22.87 1.09
CA GLY A 108 11.07 22.18 2.38
C GLY A 108 9.77 21.72 3.05
N LYS A 109 8.61 21.91 2.40
CA LYS A 109 7.30 21.49 2.91
C LYS A 109 6.64 20.46 2.01
N ILE A 110 5.89 19.54 2.59
CA ILE A 110 5.07 18.60 1.83
C ILE A 110 3.93 19.39 1.16
N SER A 111 3.82 19.30 -0.17
CA SER A 111 2.80 19.99 -0.98
C SER A 111 1.72 19.05 -1.49
N GLY A 112 1.92 17.76 -1.42
CA GLY A 112 1.03 16.73 -1.91
C GLY A 112 1.72 15.37 -1.95
N TYR A 113 1.12 14.43 -2.65
CA TYR A 113 1.63 13.06 -2.72
C TYR A 113 1.61 12.56 -4.16
N MET A 114 2.59 11.73 -4.51
CA MET A 114 2.66 11.04 -5.79
C MET A 114 2.63 9.54 -5.58
N SER A 115 1.88 8.84 -6.41
CA SER A 115 1.84 7.39 -6.43
C SER A 115 2.16 6.87 -7.82
N ILE A 116 3.11 5.94 -7.88
CA ILE A 116 3.45 5.19 -9.07
C ILE A 116 3.10 3.73 -8.79
N ARG A 117 2.30 3.15 -9.67
CA ARG A 117 1.79 1.79 -9.53
C ARG A 117 2.17 0.97 -10.75
N THR A 118 2.65 -0.23 -10.50
CA THR A 118 2.99 -1.23 -11.51
C THR A 118 2.19 -2.51 -11.25
N ARG A 119 2.15 -3.41 -12.21
CA ARG A 119 1.48 -4.70 -12.05
C ARG A 119 2.02 -5.45 -10.84
N ALA A 120 1.15 -5.92 -9.95
CA ALA A 120 1.52 -6.88 -8.92
C ALA A 120 1.69 -8.27 -9.54
N THR A 121 2.69 -9.03 -9.08
CA THR A 121 2.86 -10.42 -9.51
C THR A 121 1.83 -11.33 -8.85
N ASP A 122 1.58 -12.49 -9.47
CA ASP A 122 0.64 -13.47 -8.89
C ASP A 122 1.13 -13.98 -7.52
N GLU A 123 2.44 -14.10 -7.33
CA GLU A 123 3.06 -14.47 -6.04
C GLU A 123 2.83 -13.39 -4.97
N GLU A 124 2.96 -12.12 -5.33
CA GLU A 124 2.69 -11.01 -4.41
C GLU A 124 1.22 -10.96 -4.00
N ILE A 125 0.31 -11.16 -4.95
CA ILE A 125 -1.14 -11.22 -4.68
C ILE A 125 -1.47 -12.41 -3.76
N ALA A 126 -0.96 -13.59 -4.08
CA ALA A 126 -1.18 -14.80 -3.28
C ALA A 126 -0.64 -14.67 -1.85
N ALA A 127 0.44 -13.92 -1.66
CA ALA A 127 1.02 -13.68 -0.34
C ALA A 127 0.16 -12.74 0.52
N VAL A 128 -0.47 -11.72 -0.06
CA VAL A 128 -1.17 -10.67 0.71
C VAL A 128 -2.68 -10.88 0.81
N GLU A 129 -3.33 -11.46 -0.18
CA GLU A 129 -4.79 -11.56 -0.22
C GLU A 129 -5.38 -12.31 0.99
N PRO A 130 -4.84 -13.48 1.42
CA PRO A 130 -5.31 -14.15 2.64
C PRO A 130 -5.10 -13.29 3.89
N LEU A 131 -3.99 -12.55 3.95
CA LEU A 131 -3.68 -11.67 5.09
C LEU A 131 -4.64 -10.48 5.16
N TYR A 132 -5.00 -9.90 4.03
CA TYR A 132 -5.97 -8.80 3.97
C TYR A 132 -7.37 -9.27 4.38
N LYS A 133 -7.78 -10.46 3.96
CA LYS A 133 -9.04 -11.10 4.40
C LYS A 133 -9.04 -11.32 5.93
N ALA A 134 -7.92 -11.81 6.48
CA ALA A 134 -7.78 -12.03 7.91
C ALA A 134 -7.80 -10.71 8.71
N LEU A 135 -7.16 -9.66 8.21
CA LEU A 135 -7.19 -8.32 8.81
C LEU A 135 -8.60 -7.73 8.82
N ASN A 136 -9.34 -7.87 7.71
CA ASN A 136 -10.72 -7.40 7.61
C ASN A 136 -11.68 -8.13 8.55
N SER A 137 -11.42 -9.41 8.82
CA SER A 137 -12.24 -10.23 9.73
C SER A 137 -11.80 -10.15 11.19
N GLY A 138 -10.72 -9.44 11.51
CA GLY A 138 -10.15 -9.37 12.85
C GLY A 138 -9.51 -10.67 13.36
N ARG A 139 -9.33 -11.68 12.51
CA ARG A 139 -8.85 -13.02 12.87
C ARG A 139 -7.34 -13.17 12.86
N THR A 140 -6.59 -12.08 13.00
CA THR A 140 -5.12 -12.14 12.98
C THR A 140 -4.50 -11.21 13.99
N SER A 141 -3.38 -11.63 14.57
CA SER A 141 -2.49 -10.79 15.38
C SER A 141 -1.50 -9.98 14.53
N LYS A 142 -1.54 -10.12 13.21
CA LYS A 142 -0.68 -9.38 12.29
C LYS A 142 -1.17 -7.93 12.14
N ARG A 143 -0.25 -7.05 11.79
CA ARG A 143 -0.51 -5.65 11.44
C ARG A 143 0.31 -5.27 10.22
N ILE A 144 -0.06 -4.18 9.58
CA ILE A 144 0.72 -3.62 8.47
C ILE A 144 1.60 -2.50 9.01
N HIS A 145 2.86 -2.49 8.62
CA HIS A 145 3.81 -1.42 8.91
C HIS A 145 4.69 -1.14 7.69
N LYS A 146 4.64 0.08 7.18
CA LYS A 146 5.32 0.52 5.93
C LYS A 146 5.02 -0.41 4.74
N GLY A 147 3.77 -0.85 4.62
CA GLY A 147 3.32 -1.79 3.60
C GLY A 147 3.65 -3.26 3.88
N LEU A 148 4.42 -3.55 4.93
CA LEU A 148 4.76 -4.91 5.34
C LEU A 148 3.76 -5.44 6.37
N VAL A 149 3.38 -6.71 6.25
CA VAL A 149 2.56 -7.39 7.26
C VAL A 149 3.47 -7.93 8.35
N VAL A 150 3.28 -7.45 9.57
CA VAL A 150 4.10 -7.80 10.74
C VAL A 150 3.22 -8.32 11.88
N ARG A 151 3.82 -9.08 12.82
CA ARG A 151 3.13 -9.52 14.03
C ARG A 151 2.90 -8.34 14.98
N LYS A 152 1.76 -8.31 15.66
CA LYS A 152 1.53 -7.40 16.78
C LYS A 152 2.44 -7.77 17.94
N GLY A 153 2.94 -6.77 18.67
CA GLY A 153 3.80 -6.95 19.83
C GLY A 153 5.24 -6.51 19.60
N TRP A 154 6.10 -6.72 20.62
CA TRP A 154 7.49 -6.26 20.58
C TRP A 154 8.32 -6.95 19.48
N LEU A 155 8.07 -8.23 19.22
CA LEU A 155 8.73 -8.98 18.12
C LEU A 155 8.34 -8.43 16.74
N GLY A 156 7.15 -7.86 16.59
CA GLY A 156 6.71 -7.23 15.37
C GLY A 156 7.41 -5.89 15.06
N LYS A 157 8.13 -5.32 16.02
CA LYS A 157 8.92 -4.11 15.82
C LYS A 157 10.27 -4.36 15.14
N LEU A 158 10.78 -5.59 15.18
CA LEU A 158 12.08 -5.94 14.60
C LEU A 158 12.20 -5.59 13.10
N PRO A 159 11.19 -5.88 12.24
CA PRO A 159 11.25 -5.50 10.83
C PRO A 159 11.27 -3.99 10.60
N SER A 160 10.80 -3.19 11.55
CA SER A 160 10.77 -1.73 11.44
C SER A 160 12.07 -1.05 11.89
N LEU A 161 13.01 -1.80 12.46
CA LEU A 161 14.31 -1.26 12.84
C LEU A 161 15.15 -0.90 11.61
N PRO A 162 15.93 0.20 11.65
CA PRO A 162 16.87 0.53 10.59
C PRO A 162 17.80 -0.65 10.28
N LEU A 163 18.13 -0.83 9.01
CA LEU A 163 18.98 -1.94 8.57
C LEU A 163 20.29 -2.08 9.37
N ARG A 164 20.89 -0.94 9.71
CA ARG A 164 22.12 -0.89 10.54
C ARG A 164 21.95 -1.55 11.91
N TRP A 165 20.80 -1.41 12.54
CA TRP A 165 20.51 -2.02 13.85
C TRP A 165 20.21 -3.50 13.72
N ARG A 166 19.53 -3.89 12.63
CA ARG A 166 19.27 -5.31 12.33
C ARG A 166 20.57 -6.06 12.08
N ALA A 167 21.50 -5.47 11.31
CA ALA A 167 22.81 -6.03 11.05
C ALA A 167 23.65 -6.15 12.33
N ARG A 168 23.64 -5.13 13.21
CA ARG A 168 24.34 -5.17 14.51
C ARG A 168 23.76 -6.25 15.42
N GLY A 169 22.44 -6.41 15.48
CA GLY A 169 21.79 -7.47 16.27
C GLY A 169 22.19 -8.87 15.82
N VAL A 170 22.25 -9.11 14.51
CA VAL A 170 22.70 -10.39 13.93
C VAL A 170 24.18 -10.64 14.25
N MET A 171 25.04 -9.63 14.12
CA MET A 171 26.47 -9.76 14.46
C MET A 171 26.66 -10.07 15.96
N THR A 172 25.94 -9.40 16.86
CA THR A 172 26.02 -9.65 18.30
C THR A 172 25.58 -11.09 18.63
N LEU A 173 24.51 -11.58 18.01
CA LEU A 173 24.06 -12.98 18.17
C LEU A 173 25.11 -13.98 17.65
N MET A 174 25.76 -13.70 16.52
CA MET A 174 26.84 -14.53 15.98
C MET A 174 28.05 -14.57 16.91
N PHE A 175 28.43 -13.45 17.52
CA PHE A 175 29.51 -13.39 18.50
C PHE A 175 29.21 -14.21 19.76
N ILE A 176 27.96 -14.16 20.28
CA ILE A 176 27.52 -14.95 21.43
C ILE A 176 27.55 -16.44 21.11
N LEU A 177 27.09 -16.84 19.91
CA LEU A 177 27.11 -18.26 19.47
C LEU A 177 28.53 -18.78 19.26
N LEU A 178 29.44 -17.96 18.71
CA LEU A 178 30.88 -18.30 18.56
C LEU A 178 31.57 -18.43 19.90
N ALA A 179 31.26 -17.56 20.85
CA ALA A 179 31.81 -17.65 22.21
C ALA A 179 31.33 -18.91 22.96
N ALA A 180 30.09 -19.35 22.72
CA ALA A 180 29.53 -20.56 23.29
C ALA A 180 30.09 -21.86 22.68
N LEU A 181 30.63 -21.80 21.46
CA LEU A 181 31.28 -22.94 20.79
C LEU A 181 32.77 -23.10 21.16
N LEU A 182 33.39 -22.07 21.77
CA LEU A 182 34.81 -22.05 22.17
C LEU A 182 35.00 -22.33 23.67
N TRP A 183 33.92 -22.62 24.41
CA TRP A 183 33.88 -23.10 25.79
C TRP A 183 33.30 -24.53 25.82
#